data_fdca312e999ea5fd5bf1be3353012d28
#
_entry.id   fdca312e999ea5fd5bf1be3353012d28
#
_cell.length_a   1.000
_cell.length_b   1.000
_cell.length_c   1.000
_cell.angle_alpha   90.00
_cell.angle_beta   90.00
_cell.angle_gamma   90.00
#
_symmetry.space_group_name_H-M   'P 1'
#
loop_
_entity.id
_entity.type
_entity.pdbx_description
1 polymer ?
#
loop_
_entity_poly.entity_id
_entity_poly.type
_entity_poly.pdbx_seq_one_letter_code
_entity_poly.pdbx_strand_id
1 'polypeptide(L)'
;MKISLKSIITLTAALWTTATWAAETAKLPKLVDLGADKCIPCKLMAPILEGLKKEYAGRMDVEFLDVWKNPDAGKQHKIQLIPTQIFFDASGKELFRHEGFFGKADILAKWKELGVNLK
;
A
#
# COMPACT_ATOMS: atom_id res chain seq x y z
N MET A 1 77.77 12.61 -15.15
CA MET A 1 76.47 13.20 -14.75
C MET A 1 75.39 12.11 -14.78
N LYS A 2 75.01 11.64 -13.66
CA LYS A 2 73.95 10.60 -13.56
C LYS A 2 72.63 11.25 -13.24
N ILE A 3 71.73 11.28 -14.19
CA ILE A 3 70.37 11.76 -13.96
C ILE A 3 69.54 10.55 -13.54
N SER A 4 69.19 10.53 -12.26
CA SER A 4 68.34 9.51 -11.69
C SER A 4 66.89 9.91 -11.95
N LEU A 5 66.25 9.17 -12.88
CA LEU A 5 64.85 9.35 -13.18
C LEU A 5 64.01 8.53 -12.18
N LYS A 6 63.60 9.16 -11.11
CA LYS A 6 62.68 8.52 -10.17
C LYS A 6 61.27 8.50 -10.80
N SER A 7 60.84 7.36 -11.24
CA SER A 7 59.47 7.09 -11.66
C SER A 7 58.51 7.31 -10.50
N ILE A 8 57.75 8.37 -10.57
CA ILE A 8 56.62 8.57 -9.68
C ILE A 8 55.42 7.80 -10.26
N ILE A 9 55.17 6.64 -9.68
CA ILE A 9 53.96 5.90 -9.96
C ILE A 9 52.85 6.54 -9.17
N THR A 10 52.05 7.38 -9.80
CA THR A 10 50.80 7.89 -9.22
C THR A 10 49.75 6.79 -9.32
N LEU A 11 49.50 6.19 -8.16
CA LEU A 11 48.40 5.23 -8.01
C LEU A 11 47.09 6.01 -7.91
N THR A 12 46.38 6.17 -9.00
CA THR A 12 45.02 6.69 -9.02
C THR A 12 44.07 5.63 -8.51
N ALA A 13 43.75 5.69 -7.21
CA ALA A 13 42.68 4.87 -6.65
C ALA A 13 41.34 5.33 -7.24
N ALA A 14 40.81 4.60 -8.19
CA ALA A 14 39.45 4.77 -8.68
C ALA A 14 38.48 4.35 -7.58
N LEU A 15 37.90 5.32 -6.88
CA LEU A 15 36.80 5.12 -5.97
C LEU A 15 35.57 4.71 -6.80
N TRP A 16 35.34 3.42 -6.87
CA TRP A 16 34.09 2.90 -7.39
C TRP A 16 33.02 3.10 -6.31
N THR A 17 32.30 4.19 -6.41
CA THR A 17 31.07 4.39 -5.64
C THR A 17 30.01 3.44 -6.20
N THR A 18 29.83 2.28 -5.56
CA THR A 18 28.67 1.44 -5.81
C THR A 18 27.45 2.15 -5.27
N ALA A 19 26.72 2.80 -6.15
CA ALA A 19 25.40 3.30 -5.80
C ALA A 19 24.52 2.06 -5.54
N THR A 20 24.34 1.71 -4.29
CA THR A 20 23.32 0.75 -3.87
C THR A 20 21.97 1.44 -4.08
N TRP A 21 21.34 1.12 -5.19
CA TRP A 21 19.93 1.46 -5.39
C TRP A 21 19.15 0.58 -4.43
N ALA A 22 18.76 1.15 -3.29
CA ALA A 22 17.74 0.54 -2.45
C ALA A 22 16.49 0.43 -3.33
N ALA A 23 16.05 -0.79 -3.61
CA ALA A 23 14.80 -1.04 -4.28
C ALA A 23 13.68 -0.48 -3.38
N GLU A 24 13.21 0.72 -3.68
CA GLU A 24 12.00 1.26 -3.08
C GLU A 24 10.86 0.32 -3.45
N THR A 25 10.33 -0.40 -2.46
CA THR A 25 9.09 -1.16 -2.66
C THR A 25 8.03 -0.17 -3.11
N ALA A 26 7.54 -0.34 -4.34
CA ALA A 26 6.50 0.52 -4.89
C ALA A 26 5.31 0.52 -3.93
N LYS A 27 4.96 1.71 -3.41
CA LYS A 27 3.78 1.86 -2.56
C LYS A 27 2.54 1.70 -3.43
N LEU A 28 1.59 0.90 -2.94
CA LEU A 28 0.35 0.60 -3.64
C LEU A 28 -0.81 1.39 -3.03
N PRO A 29 -1.83 1.73 -3.83
CA PRO A 29 -3.10 2.15 -3.26
C PRO A 29 -3.66 1.05 -2.37
N LYS A 30 -4.36 1.42 -1.30
CA LYS A 30 -4.85 0.49 -0.28
C LYS A 30 -6.35 0.66 -0.04
N LEU A 31 -7.04 -0.46 -0.01
CA LEU A 31 -8.42 -0.55 0.47
C LEU A 31 -8.40 -1.17 1.89
N VAL A 32 -8.91 -0.45 2.86
CA VAL A 32 -9.07 -0.94 4.23
C VAL A 32 -10.55 -1.11 4.53
N ASP A 33 -10.97 -2.30 4.90
CA ASP A 33 -12.31 -2.59 5.38
C ASP A 33 -12.29 -2.79 6.90
N LEU A 34 -13.01 -1.95 7.61
CA LEU A 34 -13.17 -2.06 9.07
C LEU A 34 -14.51 -2.68 9.36
N GLY A 35 -14.48 -3.84 9.97
CA GLY A 35 -15.68 -4.63 10.22
C GLY A 35 -15.54 -5.51 11.45
N ALA A 36 -16.33 -6.58 11.51
CA ALA A 36 -16.24 -7.58 12.55
C ALA A 36 -16.73 -8.95 12.03
N ASP A 37 -16.23 -10.02 12.59
CA ASP A 37 -16.56 -11.39 12.16
C ASP A 37 -18.04 -11.74 12.28
N LYS A 38 -18.75 -11.18 13.26
CA LYS A 38 -20.16 -11.49 13.56
C LYS A 38 -21.16 -10.50 12.96
N CYS A 39 -20.67 -9.49 12.27
CA CYS A 39 -21.48 -8.49 11.60
C CYS A 39 -21.96 -9.06 10.24
N ILE A 40 -23.27 -9.11 10.00
CA ILE A 40 -23.82 -9.73 8.77
C ILE A 40 -23.35 -9.01 7.49
N PRO A 41 -23.49 -7.68 7.34
CA PRO A 41 -22.98 -7.01 6.15
C PRO A 41 -21.46 -7.10 6.01
N CYS A 42 -20.71 -7.19 7.13
CA CYS A 42 -19.27 -7.41 7.11
C CYS A 42 -18.92 -8.80 6.55
N LYS A 43 -19.72 -9.82 6.88
CA LYS A 43 -19.55 -11.18 6.31
C LYS A 43 -19.76 -11.22 4.80
N LEU A 44 -20.64 -10.38 4.29
CA LEU A 44 -20.86 -10.25 2.84
C LEU A 44 -19.68 -9.56 2.15
N MET A 45 -18.95 -8.73 2.86
CA MET A 45 -17.73 -8.10 2.35
C MET A 45 -16.56 -9.09 2.22
N ALA A 46 -16.47 -10.09 3.11
CA ALA A 46 -15.32 -11.00 3.18
C ALA A 46 -14.95 -11.65 1.84
N PRO A 47 -15.87 -12.30 1.09
CA PRO A 47 -15.52 -12.91 -0.21
C PRO A 47 -15.14 -11.86 -1.26
N ILE A 48 -15.70 -10.66 -1.19
CA ILE A 48 -15.34 -9.55 -2.10
C ILE A 48 -13.91 -9.10 -1.84
N LEU A 49 -13.54 -8.91 -0.57
CA LEU A 49 -12.19 -8.51 -0.19
C LEU A 49 -11.14 -9.56 -0.56
N GLU A 50 -11.44 -10.84 -0.31
CA GLU A 50 -10.56 -11.96 -0.70
C GLU A 50 -10.38 -12.04 -2.21
N GLY A 51 -11.45 -11.85 -2.97
CA GLY A 51 -11.40 -11.82 -4.43
C GLY A 51 -10.56 -10.66 -4.95
N LEU A 52 -10.76 -9.45 -4.41
CA LEU A 52 -9.97 -8.27 -4.77
C LEU A 52 -8.49 -8.42 -4.41
N LYS A 53 -8.21 -8.98 -3.24
CA LYS A 53 -6.83 -9.22 -2.79
C LYS A 53 -6.06 -10.15 -3.73
N LYS A 54 -6.72 -11.19 -4.23
CA LYS A 54 -6.13 -12.13 -5.19
C LYS A 54 -6.00 -11.54 -6.59
N GLU A 55 -7.06 -10.91 -7.08
CA GLU A 55 -7.14 -10.39 -8.45
C GLU A 55 -6.20 -9.20 -8.66
N TYR A 56 -6.05 -8.34 -7.65
CA TYR A 56 -5.23 -7.13 -7.71
C TYR A 56 -3.91 -7.22 -6.93
N ALA A 57 -3.44 -8.43 -6.65
CA ALA A 57 -2.14 -8.65 -6.01
C ALA A 57 -1.03 -7.92 -6.77
N GLY A 58 -0.20 -7.14 -6.06
CA GLY A 58 0.85 -6.30 -6.64
C GLY A 58 0.37 -4.99 -7.27
N ARG A 59 -0.94 -4.72 -7.28
CA ARG A 59 -1.53 -3.49 -7.84
C ARG A 59 -2.35 -2.71 -6.82
N MET A 60 -2.88 -3.38 -5.83
CA MET A 60 -3.64 -2.80 -4.73
C MET A 60 -3.48 -3.66 -3.49
N ASP A 61 -3.28 -3.03 -2.34
CA ASP A 61 -3.35 -3.71 -1.06
C ASP A 61 -4.79 -3.75 -0.56
N VAL A 62 -5.20 -4.87 -0.02
CA VAL A 62 -6.50 -5.05 0.63
C VAL A 62 -6.29 -5.51 2.05
N GLU A 63 -6.81 -4.79 3.02
CA GLU A 63 -6.67 -5.07 4.45
C GLU A 63 -8.04 -5.10 5.13
N PHE A 64 -8.25 -6.11 5.96
CA PHE A 64 -9.42 -6.20 6.83
C PHE A 64 -8.99 -6.01 8.29
N LEU A 65 -9.68 -5.12 9.00
CA LEU A 65 -9.46 -4.85 10.41
C LEU A 65 -10.72 -5.16 11.22
N ASP A 66 -10.64 -6.14 12.11
CA ASP A 66 -11.74 -6.45 13.03
C ASP A 66 -11.71 -5.49 14.21
N VAL A 67 -12.67 -4.56 14.25
CA VAL A 67 -12.74 -3.50 15.27
C VAL A 67 -13.34 -3.98 16.58
N TRP A 68 -13.95 -5.17 16.61
CA TRP A 68 -14.39 -5.77 17.88
C TRP A 68 -13.24 -6.47 18.59
N LYS A 69 -12.32 -7.07 17.84
CA LYS A 69 -11.08 -7.65 18.37
C LYS A 69 -10.01 -6.60 18.63
N ASN A 70 -9.99 -5.52 17.84
CA ASN A 70 -9.07 -4.41 17.96
C ASN A 70 -9.81 -3.06 17.92
N PRO A 71 -10.38 -2.63 19.06
CA PRO A 71 -11.12 -1.36 19.12
C PRO A 71 -10.30 -0.12 18.78
N ASP A 72 -8.98 -0.16 18.99
CA ASP A 72 -8.10 0.95 18.70
C ASP A 72 -8.01 1.24 17.20
N ALA A 73 -8.11 0.21 16.36
CA ALA A 73 -8.17 0.39 14.90
C ALA A 73 -9.38 1.22 14.49
N GLY A 74 -10.54 0.97 15.10
CA GLY A 74 -11.75 1.76 14.87
C GLY A 74 -11.60 3.23 15.28
N LYS A 75 -10.99 3.47 16.44
CA LYS A 75 -10.73 4.82 16.94
C LYS A 75 -9.73 5.59 16.07
N GLN A 76 -8.63 4.93 15.68
CA GLN A 76 -7.61 5.53 14.82
C GLN A 76 -8.17 5.97 13.47
N HIS A 77 -9.07 5.16 12.89
CA HIS A 77 -9.71 5.47 11.62
C HIS A 77 -10.99 6.31 11.77
N LYS A 78 -11.38 6.66 13.01
CA LYS A 78 -12.56 7.49 13.32
C LYS A 78 -13.84 6.97 12.66
N ILE A 79 -14.04 5.65 12.69
CA ILE A 79 -15.24 5.03 12.13
C ILE A 79 -16.42 5.18 13.11
N GLN A 80 -17.62 5.27 12.56
CA GLN A 80 -18.88 5.41 13.32
C GLN A 80 -19.76 4.18 13.20
N LEU A 81 -19.64 3.43 12.11
CA LEU A 81 -20.37 2.18 11.89
C LEU A 81 -19.53 1.18 11.09
N ILE A 82 -19.95 -0.07 11.10
CA ILE A 82 -19.31 -1.16 10.36
C ILE A 82 -20.33 -1.82 9.41
N PRO A 83 -19.87 -2.34 8.25
CA PRO A 83 -18.52 -2.16 7.72
C PRO A 83 -18.29 -0.75 7.19
N THR A 84 -17.03 -0.29 7.23
CA THR A 84 -16.59 0.95 6.58
C THR A 84 -15.39 0.64 5.70
N GLN A 85 -15.43 1.03 4.45
CA GLN A 85 -14.32 0.91 3.51
C GLN A 85 -13.64 2.26 3.37
N ILE A 86 -12.31 2.28 3.51
CA ILE A 86 -11.50 3.48 3.35
C ILE A 86 -10.51 3.25 2.21
N PHE A 87 -10.47 4.21 1.30
CA PHE A 87 -9.63 4.20 0.11
C PHE A 87 -8.44 5.12 0.33
N PHE A 88 -7.25 4.58 0.31
CA PHE A 88 -6.01 5.33 0.43
C PHE A 88 -5.23 5.31 -0.88
N ASP A 89 -4.64 6.43 -1.24
CA ASP A 89 -3.68 6.46 -2.34
C ASP A 89 -2.34 5.80 -1.95
N ALA A 90 -1.42 5.68 -2.91
CA ALA A 90 -0.12 5.07 -2.68
C ALA A 90 0.74 5.84 -1.65
N SER A 91 0.44 7.10 -1.37
CA SER A 91 1.12 7.91 -0.34
C SER A 91 0.54 7.72 1.06
N GLY A 92 -0.58 7.00 1.19
CA GLY A 92 -1.29 6.79 2.45
C GLY A 92 -2.34 7.87 2.76
N LYS A 93 -2.65 8.75 1.81
CA LYS A 93 -3.71 9.75 1.97
C LYS A 93 -5.07 9.12 1.75
N GLU A 94 -6.01 9.37 2.67
CA GLU A 94 -7.40 8.98 2.50
C GLU A 94 -8.05 9.77 1.36
N LEU A 95 -8.59 9.04 0.38
CA LEU A 95 -9.28 9.62 -0.77
C LEU A 95 -10.80 9.60 -0.62
N PHE A 96 -11.31 8.54 0.01
CA PHE A 96 -12.75 8.31 0.12
C PHE A 96 -13.05 7.27 1.19
N ARG A 97 -14.24 7.33 1.79
CA ARG A 97 -14.77 6.26 2.63
C ARG A 97 -16.25 6.02 2.35
N HIS A 98 -16.65 4.78 2.51
CA HIS A 98 -18.02 4.33 2.36
C HIS A 98 -18.45 3.56 3.60
N GLU A 99 -19.62 3.84 4.11
CA GLU A 99 -20.22 3.16 5.26
C GLU A 99 -21.30 2.17 4.79
N GLY A 100 -21.25 0.95 5.29
CA GLY A 100 -22.15 -0.13 4.91
C GLY A 100 -21.56 -1.07 3.87
N PHE A 101 -22.36 -1.98 3.36
CA PHE A 101 -21.96 -2.92 2.29
C PHE A 101 -21.60 -2.17 1.00
N PHE A 102 -20.52 -2.60 0.37
CA PHE A 102 -20.05 -2.01 -0.88
C PHE A 102 -19.61 -3.12 -1.86
N GLY A 103 -20.34 -3.29 -2.94
CA GLY A 103 -20.10 -4.37 -3.89
C GLY A 103 -18.79 -4.22 -4.65
N LYS A 104 -18.28 -5.33 -5.18
CA LYS A 104 -17.02 -5.35 -5.96
C LYS A 104 -17.04 -4.34 -7.11
N ALA A 105 -18.12 -4.32 -7.90
CA ALA A 105 -18.26 -3.39 -9.03
C ALA A 105 -18.23 -1.94 -8.58
N ASP A 106 -18.86 -1.62 -7.46
CA ASP A 106 -18.88 -0.27 -6.90
C ASP A 106 -17.51 0.16 -6.39
N ILE A 107 -16.77 -0.76 -5.74
CA ILE A 107 -15.39 -0.54 -5.29
C ILE A 107 -14.49 -0.21 -6.48
N LEU A 108 -14.56 -1.01 -7.55
CA LEU A 108 -13.73 -0.80 -8.74
C LEU A 108 -14.11 0.47 -9.49
N ALA A 109 -15.40 0.78 -9.58
CA ALA A 109 -15.89 2.02 -10.16
C ALA A 109 -15.40 3.24 -9.35
N LYS A 110 -15.38 3.13 -8.02
CA LYS A 110 -14.87 4.20 -7.14
C LYS A 110 -13.38 4.45 -7.35
N TRP A 111 -12.55 3.41 -7.44
CA TRP A 111 -11.13 3.57 -7.77
C TRP A 111 -10.92 4.32 -9.07
N LYS A 112 -11.69 3.98 -10.09
CA LYS A 112 -11.65 4.67 -11.40
C LYS A 112 -12.08 6.14 -11.28
N GLU A 113 -13.16 6.42 -10.55
CA GLU A 113 -13.64 7.78 -10.27
C GLU A 113 -12.60 8.62 -9.56
N LEU A 114 -11.86 8.04 -8.61
CA LEU A 114 -10.77 8.68 -7.88
C LEU A 114 -9.49 8.88 -8.72
N GLY A 115 -9.48 8.42 -9.96
CA GLY A 115 -8.33 8.55 -10.86
C GLY A 115 -7.18 7.58 -10.57
N VAL A 116 -7.43 6.53 -9.77
CA VAL A 116 -6.44 5.51 -9.44
C VAL A 116 -6.51 4.39 -10.45
N ASN A 117 -5.41 4.16 -11.16
CA ASN A 117 -5.30 3.08 -12.13
C ASN A 117 -4.77 1.81 -11.47
N LEU A 118 -5.58 0.74 -11.50
CA LEU A 118 -5.26 -0.57 -10.92
C LEU A 118 -4.75 -1.58 -11.98
N LYS A 119 -4.26 -1.10 -13.12
CA LYS A 119 -3.72 -1.95 -14.19
C LYS A 119 -2.31 -2.41 -13.89
#